data_0c710230268c82fa8ccf660fe704bd97
#
_entry.id   0c710230268c82fa8ccf660fe704bd97
#
_cell.length_a   1.000
_cell.length_b   1.000
_cell.length_c   1.000
_cell.angle_alpha   90.00
_cell.angle_beta   90.00
_cell.angle_gamma   90.00
#
_symmetry.space_group_name_H-M   'P 1'
#
loop_
_entity.id
_entity.type
_entity.pdbx_description
1 polymer ?
#
loop_
_entity_poly.entity_id
_entity_poly.type
_entity_poly.pdbx_seq_one_letter_code
_entity_poly.pdbx_strand_id
1 'polypeptide(L)'
;MKRKVGKRKKQLQQKYFFRRLLLTEGILIIAAVIILGGVFLVKRIRENVNTVSMVEEASGLDMDDSNSLAAVKAAMARPAEFSPKCIDSTRPSLYIETTDIEVDGQILANASDYTSTDTHSFDAGISYTDVDGIVTFRGNNFRDTAAYGNTQIKNGKIQDLWTAKTGSITYGDATWSGSGWTGQPLMEKWSQEVKKSMNMYDWAKEKDDLVEVIYACMDGYVYFLDLETGEATRDPLYLGFTFKGAGALDPRGYPIMYVGAGYDSNEGTARVFVVNLLDCSVMYTFGNNDEFSLRGNLSYFDSSALVDAATDTLIYPGENGILYLIKLNTSYDPEAGTLSINPDHIVKWRYYGTRTSVGSYWLGMEDSAAIYDGYLFIADNGGNLMCLDLNTLQLVWVQDILDDSNSTPVLSVEGGHLYLYVSTSFRLGWRSSTTAEVPVWKIDAETGEIIWQTSYDCSSEDSVSGGVQSTIAVGKEELSDNIYVTVARTGGQAQGVLACIDKNTGKVNWEHESAYAWSSPVCVYNPDGSGKVLYCNSTGHIYLLDGKTGDVLDCHQISEGVIEASPAVYQSYMVVGTRDCKIWGMELQ
;
A
#
# COMPACT_ATOMS: atom_id res chain seq x y z
N MET A 1 -71.78 -40.09 -19.49
CA MET A 1 -70.35 -40.47 -19.81
C MET A 1 -69.59 -39.44 -20.68
N LYS A 2 -70.27 -38.63 -21.51
CA LYS A 2 -69.57 -37.64 -22.40
C LYS A 2 -68.95 -36.43 -21.72
N ARG A 3 -69.31 -36.04 -20.50
CA ARG A 3 -68.72 -34.87 -19.75
C ARG A 3 -67.35 -35.14 -19.06
N LYS A 4 -66.98 -36.40 -18.75
CA LYS A 4 -65.69 -36.76 -18.12
C LYS A 4 -64.53 -36.84 -19.12
N VAL A 5 -64.85 -37.15 -20.41
CA VAL A 5 -63.81 -37.27 -21.45
C VAL A 5 -63.26 -35.90 -21.89
N GLY A 6 -64.13 -34.87 -21.94
CA GLY A 6 -63.70 -33.51 -22.30
C GLY A 6 -62.77 -32.84 -21.29
N LYS A 7 -62.95 -33.07 -19.96
CA LYS A 7 -62.06 -32.53 -18.90
C LYS A 7 -60.69 -33.19 -18.94
N ARG A 8 -60.59 -34.48 -19.20
CA ARG A 8 -59.30 -35.20 -19.31
C ARG A 8 -58.50 -34.77 -20.54
N LYS A 9 -59.14 -34.46 -21.66
CA LYS A 9 -58.52 -33.97 -22.88
C LYS A 9 -57.95 -32.53 -22.70
N LYS A 10 -58.67 -31.64 -21.97
CA LYS A 10 -58.22 -30.30 -21.64
C LYS A 10 -57.03 -30.30 -20.67
N GLN A 11 -57.03 -31.17 -19.66
CA GLN A 11 -55.91 -31.31 -18.72
C GLN A 11 -54.66 -31.90 -19.38
N LEU A 12 -54.80 -32.80 -20.34
CA LEU A 12 -53.66 -33.32 -21.12
C LEU A 12 -53.11 -32.24 -22.06
N GLN A 13 -53.90 -31.41 -22.70
CA GLN A 13 -53.48 -30.31 -23.55
C GLN A 13 -52.76 -29.22 -22.72
N GLN A 14 -53.26 -28.89 -21.52
CA GLN A 14 -52.55 -27.97 -20.62
C GLN A 14 -51.20 -28.52 -20.13
N LYS A 15 -51.12 -29.82 -19.80
CA LYS A 15 -49.85 -30.46 -19.44
C LYS A 15 -48.81 -30.47 -20.59
N TYR A 16 -49.28 -30.66 -21.82
CA TYR A 16 -48.41 -30.59 -23.01
C TYR A 16 -47.98 -29.18 -23.33
N PHE A 17 -48.84 -28.18 -23.11
CA PHE A 17 -48.52 -26.78 -23.27
C PHE A 17 -47.45 -26.32 -22.24
N PHE A 18 -47.62 -26.64 -20.95
CA PHE A 18 -46.65 -26.34 -19.92
C PHE A 18 -45.29 -27.06 -20.12
N ARG A 19 -45.30 -28.31 -20.58
CA ARG A 19 -44.06 -29.02 -20.93
C ARG A 19 -43.32 -28.40 -22.12
N ARG A 20 -44.05 -27.91 -23.13
CA ARG A 20 -43.43 -27.18 -24.24
C ARG A 20 -42.88 -25.83 -23.81
N LEU A 21 -43.58 -25.11 -22.94
CA LEU A 21 -43.12 -23.82 -22.39
C LEU A 21 -41.84 -24.00 -21.60
N LEU A 22 -41.78 -24.97 -20.69
CA LEU A 22 -40.58 -25.29 -19.92
C LEU A 22 -39.39 -25.77 -20.78
N LEU A 23 -39.66 -26.48 -21.88
CA LEU A 23 -38.62 -26.89 -22.84
C LEU A 23 -38.10 -25.71 -23.65
N THR A 24 -38.95 -24.76 -24.04
CA THR A 24 -38.53 -23.55 -24.77
C THR A 24 -37.77 -22.59 -23.84
N GLU A 25 -38.17 -22.41 -22.58
CA GLU A 25 -37.42 -21.64 -21.59
C GLU A 25 -36.05 -22.28 -21.29
N GLY A 26 -36.01 -23.61 -21.13
CA GLY A 26 -34.73 -24.33 -20.93
C GLY A 26 -33.78 -24.18 -22.13
N ILE A 27 -34.30 -24.22 -23.36
CA ILE A 27 -33.47 -24.02 -24.56
C ILE A 27 -32.98 -22.58 -24.67
N LEU A 28 -33.78 -21.57 -24.26
CA LEU A 28 -33.40 -20.17 -24.27
C LEU A 28 -32.33 -19.88 -23.21
N ILE A 29 -32.43 -20.50 -22.03
CA ILE A 29 -31.39 -20.39 -20.98
C ILE A 29 -30.08 -21.03 -21.45
N ILE A 30 -30.14 -22.22 -22.05
CA ILE A 30 -28.94 -22.88 -22.60
C ILE A 30 -28.31 -22.05 -23.73
N ALA A 31 -29.13 -21.47 -24.61
CA ALA A 31 -28.64 -20.58 -25.66
C ALA A 31 -28.00 -19.29 -25.10
N ALA A 32 -28.58 -18.71 -24.06
CA ALA A 32 -28.00 -17.54 -23.36
C ALA A 32 -26.66 -17.89 -22.70
N VAL A 33 -26.55 -19.04 -22.04
CA VAL A 33 -25.29 -19.51 -21.42
C VAL A 33 -24.22 -19.78 -22.50
N ILE A 34 -24.59 -20.34 -23.64
CA ILE A 34 -23.65 -20.57 -24.75
C ILE A 34 -23.21 -19.25 -25.38
N ILE A 35 -24.12 -18.28 -25.52
CA ILE A 35 -23.77 -16.94 -26.05
C ILE A 35 -22.86 -16.19 -25.07
N LEU A 36 -23.18 -16.19 -23.76
CA LEU A 36 -22.36 -15.57 -22.74
C LEU A 36 -20.98 -16.25 -22.62
N GLY A 37 -20.95 -17.59 -22.67
CA GLY A 37 -19.70 -18.35 -22.71
C GLY A 37 -18.88 -18.07 -23.98
N GLY A 38 -19.55 -17.91 -25.13
CA GLY A 38 -18.93 -17.54 -26.40
C GLY A 38 -18.35 -16.13 -26.38
N VAL A 39 -19.09 -15.16 -25.80
CA VAL A 39 -18.60 -13.78 -25.63
C VAL A 39 -17.39 -13.75 -24.69
N PHE A 40 -17.46 -14.50 -23.59
CA PHE A 40 -16.33 -14.62 -22.65
C PHE A 40 -15.09 -15.27 -23.29
N LEU A 41 -15.31 -16.31 -24.10
CA LEU A 41 -14.22 -16.99 -24.83
C LEU A 41 -13.61 -16.08 -25.91
N VAL A 42 -14.43 -15.32 -26.64
CA VAL A 42 -13.95 -14.34 -27.63
C VAL A 42 -13.20 -13.20 -26.98
N LYS A 43 -13.67 -12.71 -25.81
CA LYS A 43 -12.97 -11.70 -25.03
C LYS A 43 -11.60 -12.23 -24.57
N ARG A 44 -11.56 -13.44 -24.03
CA ARG A 44 -10.33 -14.10 -23.59
C ARG A 44 -9.35 -14.42 -24.73
N ILE A 45 -9.87 -14.80 -25.91
CA ILE A 45 -9.05 -14.99 -27.13
C ILE A 45 -8.52 -13.65 -27.63
N ARG A 46 -9.29 -12.57 -27.55
CA ARG A 46 -8.85 -11.21 -27.95
C ARG A 46 -7.79 -10.66 -27.00
N GLU A 47 -7.93 -10.91 -25.70
CA GLU A 47 -6.91 -10.59 -24.69
C GLU A 47 -5.62 -11.39 -24.94
N ASN A 48 -5.71 -12.69 -25.22
CA ASN A 48 -4.55 -13.52 -25.58
C ASN A 48 -3.92 -13.13 -26.91
N VAL A 49 -4.70 -12.71 -27.92
CA VAL A 49 -4.17 -12.25 -29.21
C VAL A 49 -3.43 -10.91 -29.07
N ASN A 50 -3.94 -10.01 -28.22
CA ASN A 50 -3.23 -8.75 -27.91
C ASN A 50 -1.92 -9.03 -27.16
N THR A 51 -1.94 -9.96 -26.22
CA THR A 51 -0.72 -10.40 -25.49
C THR A 51 0.26 -11.09 -26.44
N VAL A 52 -0.21 -11.93 -27.36
CA VAL A 52 0.63 -12.61 -28.36
C VAL A 52 1.20 -11.60 -29.38
N SER A 53 0.43 -10.58 -29.81
CA SER A 53 0.97 -9.55 -30.69
C SER A 53 2.03 -8.66 -30.02
N MET A 54 1.86 -8.35 -28.73
CA MET A 54 2.88 -7.66 -27.93
C MET A 54 4.13 -8.54 -27.72
N VAL A 55 3.94 -9.84 -27.51
CA VAL A 55 5.05 -10.81 -27.41
C VAL A 55 5.73 -11.03 -28.76
N GLU A 56 5.00 -10.99 -29.89
CA GLU A 56 5.57 -11.07 -31.24
C GLU A 56 6.33 -9.79 -31.63
N GLU A 57 5.85 -8.60 -31.25
CA GLU A 57 6.60 -7.36 -31.36
C GLU A 57 7.85 -7.36 -30.49
N ALA A 58 7.75 -7.87 -29.25
CA ALA A 58 8.89 -8.02 -28.34
C ALA A 58 9.88 -9.12 -28.80
N SER A 59 9.41 -10.17 -29.48
CA SER A 59 10.29 -11.23 -30.00
C SER A 59 11.16 -10.83 -31.21
N GLY A 60 10.88 -9.65 -31.78
CA GLY A 60 11.75 -9.01 -32.79
C GLY A 60 12.87 -8.17 -32.20
N LEU A 61 12.90 -7.97 -30.88
CA LEU A 61 13.97 -7.29 -30.16
C LEU A 61 15.07 -8.30 -29.77
N ASP A 62 16.31 -7.87 -29.81
CA ASP A 62 17.46 -8.68 -29.43
C ASP A 62 17.40 -8.92 -27.90
N MET A 63 16.86 -10.09 -27.49
CA MET A 63 16.58 -10.45 -26.10
C MET A 63 17.86 -10.62 -25.24
N ASP A 64 19.03 -10.52 -25.84
CA ASP A 64 20.32 -10.52 -25.11
C ASP A 64 20.70 -9.14 -24.56
N ASP A 65 19.92 -8.07 -24.87
CA ASP A 65 20.12 -6.75 -24.29
C ASP A 65 19.23 -6.57 -23.05
N SER A 66 19.87 -6.47 -21.87
CA SER A 66 19.17 -6.21 -20.59
C SER A 66 18.30 -4.94 -20.62
N ASN A 67 18.67 -3.94 -21.42
CA ASN A 67 17.89 -2.71 -21.60
C ASN A 67 16.59 -2.95 -22.38
N SER A 68 16.60 -3.83 -23.39
CA SER A 68 15.39 -4.15 -24.14
C SER A 68 14.40 -4.97 -23.29
N LEU A 69 14.87 -5.89 -22.45
CA LEU A 69 14.04 -6.65 -21.51
C LEU A 69 13.42 -5.75 -20.43
N ALA A 70 14.18 -4.80 -19.90
CA ALA A 70 13.68 -3.81 -18.93
C ALA A 70 12.60 -2.93 -19.56
N ALA A 71 12.78 -2.47 -20.81
CA ALA A 71 11.79 -1.66 -21.53
C ALA A 71 10.49 -2.45 -21.79
N VAL A 72 10.59 -3.75 -22.15
CA VAL A 72 9.42 -4.61 -22.32
C VAL A 72 8.67 -4.81 -21.01
N LYS A 73 9.37 -5.11 -19.91
CA LYS A 73 8.78 -5.24 -18.58
C LYS A 73 8.08 -3.95 -18.15
N ALA A 74 8.69 -2.78 -18.39
CA ALA A 74 8.10 -1.48 -18.10
C ALA A 74 6.84 -1.22 -18.94
N ALA A 75 6.84 -1.57 -20.23
CA ALA A 75 5.68 -1.43 -21.11
C ALA A 75 4.51 -2.35 -20.67
N MET A 76 4.80 -3.58 -20.25
CA MET A 76 3.77 -4.51 -19.74
C MET A 76 3.20 -4.11 -18.38
N ALA A 77 3.91 -3.29 -17.62
CA ALA A 77 3.47 -2.79 -16.33
C ALA A 77 2.55 -1.55 -16.42
N ARG A 78 2.28 -1.05 -17.63
CA ARG A 78 1.40 0.12 -17.86
C ARG A 78 0.01 -0.33 -18.32
N PRO A 79 -1.08 0.35 -17.90
CA PRO A 79 -2.38 0.17 -18.53
C PRO A 79 -2.34 0.58 -20.00
N ALA A 80 -3.15 -0.07 -20.82
CA ALA A 80 -3.25 0.21 -22.26
C ALA A 80 -3.83 1.60 -22.53
N GLU A 81 -4.82 2.00 -21.74
CA GLU A 81 -5.43 3.33 -21.70
C GLU A 81 -5.78 3.62 -20.25
N PHE A 82 -5.71 4.88 -19.82
CA PHE A 82 -6.11 5.31 -18.48
C PHE A 82 -6.73 6.70 -18.54
N SER A 83 -8.01 6.80 -18.22
CA SER A 83 -8.77 8.05 -18.24
C SER A 83 -9.85 8.05 -17.16
N PRO A 84 -9.48 8.37 -15.92
CA PRO A 84 -10.39 8.29 -14.79
C PRO A 84 -11.61 9.22 -14.91
N LYS A 85 -12.77 8.70 -14.49
CA LYS A 85 -14.05 9.41 -14.46
C LYS A 85 -15.00 8.76 -13.46
N CYS A 86 -15.88 9.53 -12.86
CA CYS A 86 -16.92 8.95 -12.00
C CYS A 86 -18.05 8.29 -12.81
N ILE A 87 -18.68 7.33 -12.17
CA ILE A 87 -20.00 6.78 -12.54
C ILE A 87 -21.05 7.28 -11.54
N ASP A 88 -22.32 6.93 -11.71
CA ASP A 88 -23.40 7.44 -10.85
C ASP A 88 -23.18 7.11 -9.36
N SER A 89 -22.65 5.92 -9.03
CA SER A 89 -22.40 5.48 -7.65
C SER A 89 -21.11 6.05 -7.04
N THR A 90 -20.18 6.54 -7.84
CA THR A 90 -18.88 7.04 -7.38
C THR A 90 -18.70 8.55 -7.56
N ARG A 91 -19.80 9.27 -7.81
CA ARG A 91 -19.76 10.75 -7.91
C ARG A 91 -19.30 11.35 -6.59
N PRO A 92 -18.26 12.21 -6.59
CA PRO A 92 -17.73 12.83 -5.37
C PRO A 92 -18.80 13.51 -4.50
N SER A 93 -19.79 14.16 -5.11
CA SER A 93 -20.86 14.87 -4.41
C SER A 93 -21.79 13.99 -3.55
N LEU A 94 -21.68 12.66 -3.64
CA LEU A 94 -22.41 11.74 -2.76
C LEU A 94 -21.75 11.62 -1.39
N TYR A 95 -20.45 11.87 -1.30
CA TYR A 95 -19.62 11.57 -0.14
C TYR A 95 -18.87 12.80 0.39
N ILE A 96 -18.54 13.74 -0.49
CA ILE A 96 -17.76 14.94 -0.18
C ILE A 96 -18.64 16.17 -0.41
N GLU A 97 -18.74 17.01 0.62
CA GLU A 97 -19.55 18.24 0.59
C GLU A 97 -18.77 19.41 0.00
N THR A 98 -17.51 19.60 0.43
CA THR A 98 -16.65 20.69 -0.03
C THR A 98 -15.18 20.26 -0.06
N THR A 99 -14.42 20.95 -0.90
CA THR A 99 -12.95 20.89 -0.93
C THR A 99 -12.39 22.31 -0.92
N ASP A 100 -11.29 22.52 -0.22
CA ASP A 100 -10.56 23.79 -0.20
C ASP A 100 -9.11 23.57 -0.62
N ILE A 101 -8.52 24.58 -1.24
CA ILE A 101 -7.11 24.60 -1.62
C ILE A 101 -6.45 25.86 -1.06
N GLU A 102 -5.30 25.70 -0.42
CA GLU A 102 -4.41 26.77 0.00
C GLU A 102 -3.14 26.71 -0.86
N VAL A 103 -2.75 27.84 -1.43
CA VAL A 103 -1.50 28.01 -2.17
C VAL A 103 -0.69 29.10 -1.48
N ASP A 104 0.51 28.75 -0.99
CA ASP A 104 1.44 29.68 -0.32
C ASP A 104 0.78 30.52 0.80
N GLY A 105 -0.07 29.85 1.62
CA GLY A 105 -0.79 30.46 2.74
C GLY A 105 -2.04 31.25 2.33
N GLN A 106 -2.48 31.18 1.08
CA GLN A 106 -3.69 31.83 0.60
C GLN A 106 -4.74 30.80 0.17
N ILE A 107 -5.88 30.78 0.85
CA ILE A 107 -7.00 29.93 0.48
C ILE A 107 -7.65 30.50 -0.79
N LEU A 108 -7.82 29.67 -1.81
CA LEU A 108 -8.47 30.04 -3.06
C LEU A 108 -9.97 30.26 -2.83
N ALA A 109 -10.53 31.23 -3.54
CA ALA A 109 -11.97 31.53 -3.47
C ALA A 109 -12.82 30.32 -3.97
N ASN A 110 -12.33 29.59 -4.95
CA ASN A 110 -12.93 28.34 -5.44
C ASN A 110 -11.81 27.33 -5.68
N ALA A 111 -11.98 26.13 -5.19
CA ALA A 111 -11.01 25.05 -5.44
C ALA A 111 -10.86 24.70 -6.94
N SER A 112 -11.91 24.94 -7.75
CA SER A 112 -11.88 24.76 -9.21
C SER A 112 -10.98 25.74 -9.96
N ASP A 113 -10.52 26.81 -9.31
CA ASP A 113 -9.63 27.80 -9.93
C ASP A 113 -8.15 27.35 -9.89
N TYR A 114 -7.86 26.24 -9.18
CA TYR A 114 -6.52 25.70 -9.09
C TYR A 114 -6.13 24.93 -10.36
N THR A 115 -4.93 25.18 -10.82
CA THR A 115 -4.22 24.35 -11.80
C THR A 115 -2.74 24.36 -11.42
N SER A 116 -2.13 23.20 -11.36
CA SER A 116 -0.71 23.07 -11.04
C SER A 116 0.16 23.78 -12.07
N THR A 117 1.23 24.41 -11.62
CA THR A 117 2.24 25.02 -12.48
C THR A 117 3.14 23.97 -13.15
N ASP A 118 3.33 22.85 -12.49
CA ASP A 118 4.06 21.69 -12.98
C ASP A 118 3.06 20.59 -13.39
N THR A 119 3.45 19.73 -14.32
CA THR A 119 2.64 18.55 -14.66
C THR A 119 3.13 17.36 -13.85
N HIS A 120 2.32 16.93 -12.88
CA HIS A 120 2.56 15.72 -12.12
C HIS A 120 2.18 14.51 -12.96
N SER A 121 3.13 13.60 -13.13
CA SER A 121 2.87 12.33 -13.79
C SER A 121 3.76 11.26 -13.19
N PHE A 122 3.17 10.25 -12.60
CA PHE A 122 3.89 9.08 -12.11
C PHE A 122 3.69 7.94 -13.10
N ASP A 123 4.79 7.32 -13.50
CA ASP A 123 4.75 6.13 -14.35
C ASP A 123 4.45 4.86 -13.53
N ALA A 124 4.46 3.70 -14.16
CA ALA A 124 4.30 2.41 -13.50
C ALA A 124 5.26 2.24 -12.31
N GLY A 125 4.83 1.48 -11.29
CA GLY A 125 5.59 1.32 -10.05
C GLY A 125 7.04 0.86 -10.23
N ILE A 126 7.30 0.05 -11.26
CA ILE A 126 8.66 -0.41 -11.61
C ILE A 126 9.60 0.72 -12.05
N SER A 127 9.05 1.86 -12.48
CA SER A 127 9.81 3.01 -12.97
C SER A 127 9.93 4.14 -11.93
N TYR A 128 9.47 3.92 -10.69
CA TYR A 128 9.46 4.95 -9.65
C TYR A 128 10.88 5.38 -9.23
N THR A 129 11.81 4.44 -9.20
CA THR A 129 13.19 4.68 -8.79
C THR A 129 14.14 3.72 -9.50
N ASP A 130 15.34 4.21 -9.78
CA ASP A 130 16.47 3.39 -10.24
C ASP A 130 17.39 2.97 -9.08
N VAL A 131 17.03 3.31 -7.84
CA VAL A 131 17.79 2.96 -6.64
C VAL A 131 17.69 1.48 -6.33
N ASP A 132 18.82 0.84 -6.06
CA ASP A 132 18.88 -0.52 -5.54
C ASP A 132 18.41 -0.52 -4.07
N GLY A 133 17.09 -0.62 -3.86
CA GLY A 133 16.57 -0.47 -2.51
C GLY A 133 15.05 -0.54 -2.36
N ILE A 134 14.60 -0.20 -1.16
CA ILE A 134 13.19 -0.05 -0.78
C ILE A 134 13.05 1.37 -0.23
N VAL A 135 12.71 2.31 -1.11
CA VAL A 135 12.83 3.75 -0.85
C VAL A 135 11.57 4.39 -0.25
N THR A 136 10.45 3.68 -0.17
CA THR A 136 9.20 4.16 0.43
C THR A 136 8.38 2.97 0.92
N PHE A 137 7.30 3.22 1.67
CA PHE A 137 6.39 2.16 2.09
C PHE A 137 5.88 1.37 0.90
N ARG A 138 6.02 0.04 0.95
CA ARG A 138 5.70 -0.88 -0.16
C ARG A 138 6.44 -0.54 -1.47
N GLY A 139 7.64 0.03 -1.38
CA GLY A 139 8.68 0.12 -2.39
C GLY A 139 8.53 1.21 -3.45
N ASN A 140 7.31 1.54 -3.89
CA ASN A 140 7.09 2.44 -5.03
C ASN A 140 5.74 3.18 -4.98
N ASN A 141 5.41 3.93 -6.03
CA ASN A 141 4.16 4.68 -6.17
C ASN A 141 2.92 3.80 -6.38
N PHE A 142 3.06 2.52 -6.74
CA PHE A 142 1.96 1.55 -6.80
C PHE A 142 1.70 0.89 -5.44
N ARG A 143 2.64 0.97 -4.51
CA ARG A 143 2.60 0.30 -3.21
C ARG A 143 2.57 -1.22 -3.31
N ASP A 144 3.11 -1.79 -4.37
CA ASP A 144 2.90 -3.18 -4.78
C ASP A 144 4.04 -4.14 -4.42
N THR A 145 5.13 -3.65 -3.78
CA THR A 145 6.23 -4.52 -3.34
C THR A 145 7.00 -3.95 -2.14
N ALA A 146 7.22 -4.76 -1.12
CA ALA A 146 8.15 -4.48 -0.02
C ALA A 146 9.42 -5.34 -0.13
N ALA A 147 9.71 -5.84 -1.33
CA ALA A 147 10.87 -6.67 -1.63
C ALA A 147 11.64 -6.08 -2.82
N TYR A 148 12.97 -6.11 -2.74
CA TYR A 148 13.88 -5.73 -3.80
C TYR A 148 14.75 -6.93 -4.20
N GLY A 149 14.82 -7.19 -5.50
CA GLY A 149 15.59 -8.31 -6.06
C GLY A 149 14.97 -9.68 -5.80
N ASN A 150 15.67 -10.72 -6.22
CA ASN A 150 15.23 -12.11 -6.07
C ASN A 150 15.84 -12.75 -4.82
N THR A 151 15.06 -13.58 -4.15
CA THR A 151 15.53 -14.45 -3.07
C THR A 151 16.25 -15.69 -3.61
N GLN A 152 16.94 -16.41 -2.71
CA GLN A 152 17.58 -17.71 -3.01
C GLN A 152 17.05 -18.81 -2.08
N ILE A 153 15.74 -18.82 -1.84
CA ILE A 153 15.11 -19.77 -0.91
C ILE A 153 15.14 -21.18 -1.47
N LYS A 154 15.91 -22.06 -0.84
CA LYS A 154 16.07 -23.49 -1.24
C LYS A 154 15.50 -24.43 -0.19
N ASN A 155 15.66 -24.08 1.08
CA ASN A 155 15.31 -24.94 2.20
C ASN A 155 13.98 -24.55 2.85
N GLY A 156 13.42 -23.39 2.47
CA GLY A 156 12.21 -22.84 3.06
C GLY A 156 12.39 -22.51 4.55
N LYS A 157 13.53 -21.93 4.93
CA LYS A 157 13.89 -21.63 6.32
C LYS A 157 14.21 -20.15 6.52
N ILE A 158 13.93 -19.66 7.74
CA ILE A 158 14.29 -18.36 8.24
C ILE A 158 15.43 -18.53 9.23
N GLN A 159 16.54 -17.83 9.01
CA GLN A 159 17.71 -17.85 9.88
C GLN A 159 17.97 -16.49 10.48
N ASP A 160 18.13 -16.42 11.81
CA ASP A 160 18.57 -15.21 12.49
C ASP A 160 20.02 -14.89 12.15
N LEU A 161 20.25 -13.63 11.80
CA LEU A 161 21.60 -13.11 11.57
C LEU A 161 22.04 -12.20 12.70
N TRP A 162 21.23 -11.18 12.99
CA TRP A 162 21.56 -10.17 13.97
C TRP A 162 20.33 -9.53 14.62
N THR A 163 20.58 -8.85 15.75
CA THR A 163 19.59 -7.99 16.40
C THR A 163 20.22 -6.68 16.83
N ALA A 164 19.51 -5.58 16.60
CA ALA A 164 19.85 -4.27 17.17
C ALA A 164 18.80 -3.88 18.22
N LYS A 165 19.25 -3.18 19.28
CA LYS A 165 18.37 -2.72 20.36
C LYS A 165 17.81 -1.34 20.03
N THR A 166 16.53 -1.16 20.31
CA THR A 166 15.84 0.12 20.35
C THR A 166 15.41 0.44 21.79
N GLY A 167 14.73 1.56 21.98
CA GLY A 167 14.27 2.00 23.30
C GLY A 167 12.76 2.22 23.36
N SER A 168 12.37 3.20 24.17
CA SER A 168 11.00 3.67 24.29
C SER A 168 10.96 5.16 24.58
N ILE A 169 9.88 5.83 24.21
CA ILE A 169 9.58 7.22 24.54
C ILE A 169 8.24 7.32 25.25
N THR A 170 8.13 8.21 26.22
CA THR A 170 6.89 8.43 26.97
C THR A 170 6.47 9.89 26.84
N TYR A 171 5.20 10.12 26.52
CA TYR A 171 4.58 11.44 26.53
C TYR A 171 3.17 11.35 27.14
N GLY A 172 2.89 12.14 28.17
CA GLY A 172 1.69 11.98 28.98
C GLY A 172 1.59 10.57 29.58
N ASP A 173 0.46 9.93 29.39
CA ASP A 173 0.20 8.55 29.85
C ASP A 173 0.55 7.48 28.79
N ALA A 174 0.99 7.89 27.60
CA ALA A 174 1.34 6.99 26.51
C ALA A 174 2.83 6.67 26.50
N THR A 175 3.16 5.37 26.41
CA THR A 175 4.52 4.89 26.21
C THR A 175 4.58 4.09 24.91
N TRP A 176 5.49 4.51 24.04
CA TRP A 176 5.75 3.87 22.76
C TRP A 176 7.10 3.18 22.81
N SER A 177 7.14 1.91 22.45
CA SER A 177 8.35 1.09 22.55
C SER A 177 8.59 0.28 21.28
N GLY A 178 9.86 0.02 21.00
CA GLY A 178 10.27 -0.83 19.90
C GLY A 178 10.27 -0.12 18.55
N SER A 179 9.96 -0.85 17.52
CA SER A 179 10.02 -0.39 16.14
C SER A 179 8.82 -0.86 15.35
N GLY A 180 8.29 0.05 14.52
CA GLY A 180 7.15 -0.15 13.65
C GLY A 180 5.81 -0.27 14.40
N TRP A 181 4.81 0.41 13.90
CA TRP A 181 3.40 0.13 14.18
C TRP A 181 2.90 -0.77 13.05
N THR A 182 2.66 -0.22 11.88
CA THR A 182 2.46 -0.98 10.64
C THR A 182 3.51 -0.65 9.58
N GLY A 183 4.41 0.29 9.90
CA GLY A 183 5.50 0.73 9.04
C GLY A 183 6.58 -0.34 8.82
N GLN A 184 7.49 -0.05 7.92
CA GLN A 184 8.58 -0.95 7.53
C GLN A 184 9.92 -0.19 7.51
N PRO A 185 11.06 -0.88 7.60
CA PRO A 185 12.37 -0.26 7.35
C PRO A 185 12.52 0.11 5.86
N LEU A 186 13.34 1.12 5.61
CA LEU A 186 13.86 1.48 4.30
C LEU A 186 15.23 0.82 4.11
N MET A 187 15.61 0.58 2.86
CA MET A 187 16.90 -0.01 2.52
C MET A 187 17.44 0.64 1.26
N GLU A 188 18.71 1.00 1.27
CA GLU A 188 19.35 1.57 0.09
C GLU A 188 20.81 1.12 -0.03
N LYS A 189 21.19 0.71 -1.23
CA LYS A 189 22.58 0.51 -1.61
C LYS A 189 23.15 1.82 -2.16
N TRP A 190 23.74 2.61 -1.28
CA TRP A 190 24.34 3.88 -1.65
C TRP A 190 25.51 3.72 -2.62
N SER A 191 25.61 4.60 -3.60
CA SER A 191 26.82 4.68 -4.43
C SER A 191 28.06 5.04 -3.61
N GLN A 192 29.25 4.65 -4.08
CA GLN A 192 30.50 4.98 -3.40
C GLN A 192 30.74 6.50 -3.31
N GLU A 193 30.24 7.25 -4.28
CA GLU A 193 30.34 8.70 -4.33
C GLU A 193 29.51 9.34 -3.21
N VAL A 194 28.26 8.91 -3.04
CA VAL A 194 27.36 9.36 -1.99
C VAL A 194 27.92 9.01 -0.61
N LYS A 195 28.35 7.77 -0.38
CA LYS A 195 28.90 7.31 0.90
C LYS A 195 30.11 8.14 1.39
N LYS A 196 30.98 8.58 0.47
CA LYS A 196 32.14 9.42 0.81
C LYS A 196 31.75 10.73 1.49
N SER A 197 30.62 11.31 1.06
CA SER A 197 30.12 12.59 1.58
C SER A 197 29.28 12.44 2.84
N MET A 198 28.75 11.24 3.11
CA MET A 198 27.92 10.97 4.28
C MET A 198 28.70 10.93 5.58
N ASN A 199 28.05 11.26 6.69
CA ASN A 199 28.56 11.12 8.05
C ASN A 199 28.47 9.66 8.53
N MET A 200 29.09 8.75 7.77
CA MET A 200 29.21 7.33 8.10
C MET A 200 30.57 7.04 8.75
N TYR A 201 30.65 5.93 9.47
CA TYR A 201 31.92 5.38 9.96
C TYR A 201 32.81 4.96 8.78
N ASP A 202 34.12 5.01 8.96
CA ASP A 202 35.08 4.74 7.89
C ASP A 202 34.88 3.34 7.27
N TRP A 203 34.66 2.32 8.11
CA TRP A 203 34.42 0.97 7.64
C TRP A 203 33.17 0.88 6.70
N ALA A 204 32.10 1.61 7.03
CA ALA A 204 30.87 1.63 6.23
C ALA A 204 31.06 2.33 4.89
N LYS A 205 31.87 3.40 4.86
CA LYS A 205 32.25 4.07 3.61
C LYS A 205 33.08 3.18 2.71
N GLU A 206 33.93 2.34 3.28
CA GLU A 206 34.85 1.45 2.57
C GLU A 206 34.18 0.14 2.11
N LYS A 207 33.05 -0.27 2.71
CA LYS A 207 32.32 -1.49 2.32
C LYS A 207 31.64 -1.31 0.97
N ASP A 208 32.12 -1.96 -0.09
CA ASP A 208 31.61 -1.83 -1.46
C ASP A 208 30.12 -2.24 -1.61
N ASP A 209 29.74 -3.32 -0.95
CA ASP A 209 28.38 -3.90 -1.05
C ASP A 209 27.45 -3.47 0.08
N LEU A 210 27.74 -2.35 0.74
CA LEU A 210 26.91 -1.84 1.83
C LEU A 210 25.48 -1.57 1.34
N VAL A 211 24.52 -2.25 1.94
CA VAL A 211 23.11 -1.90 1.93
C VAL A 211 22.77 -1.37 3.30
N GLU A 212 22.38 -0.11 3.39
CA GLU A 212 22.03 0.53 4.65
C GLU A 212 20.54 0.33 4.93
N VAL A 213 20.24 -0.23 6.09
CA VAL A 213 18.89 -0.25 6.67
C VAL A 213 18.68 1.06 7.42
N ILE A 214 17.64 1.80 7.05
CA ILE A 214 17.27 3.08 7.67
C ILE A 214 15.90 2.89 8.33
N TYR A 215 15.86 2.91 9.64
CA TYR A 215 14.65 2.60 10.37
C TYR A 215 14.29 3.66 11.42
N ALA A 216 13.23 4.41 11.16
CA ALA A 216 12.62 5.31 12.12
C ALA A 216 11.78 4.51 13.12
N CYS A 217 12.09 4.60 14.41
CA CYS A 217 11.54 3.75 15.46
C CYS A 217 10.68 4.53 16.45
N MET A 218 9.91 3.79 17.25
CA MET A 218 8.95 4.41 18.17
C MET A 218 9.60 5.07 19.38
N ASP A 219 10.88 4.86 19.60
CA ASP A 219 11.68 5.48 20.66
C ASP A 219 12.24 6.87 20.32
N GLY A 220 11.90 7.38 19.13
CA GLY A 220 12.29 8.70 18.68
C GLY A 220 13.61 8.77 17.91
N TYR A 221 14.21 7.62 17.64
CA TYR A 221 15.44 7.50 16.87
C TYR A 221 15.20 6.98 15.45
N VAL A 222 16.08 7.40 14.54
CA VAL A 222 16.30 6.75 13.24
C VAL A 222 17.61 5.97 13.35
N TYR A 223 17.55 4.67 13.14
CA TYR A 223 18.71 3.76 13.18
C TYR A 223 19.23 3.53 11.76
N PHE A 224 20.56 3.42 11.65
CA PHE A 224 21.28 3.20 10.42
C PHE A 224 22.16 1.96 10.59
N LEU A 225 21.84 0.88 9.93
CA LEU A 225 22.44 -0.43 10.15
C LEU A 225 22.89 -1.06 8.83
N ASP A 226 23.99 -1.82 8.89
CA ASP A 226 24.38 -2.71 7.80
C ASP A 226 23.39 -3.88 7.71
N LEU A 227 22.83 -4.13 6.53
CA LEU A 227 21.85 -5.19 6.29
C LEU A 227 22.35 -6.59 6.66
N GLU A 228 23.62 -6.89 6.41
CA GLU A 228 24.19 -8.24 6.63
C GLU A 228 24.57 -8.50 8.09
N THR A 229 25.04 -7.46 8.79
CA THR A 229 25.65 -7.63 10.12
C THR A 229 24.89 -6.97 11.26
N GLY A 230 24.01 -6.01 10.94
CA GLY A 230 23.33 -5.16 11.94
C GLY A 230 24.27 -4.18 12.65
N GLU A 231 25.52 -4.06 12.22
CA GLU A 231 26.44 -3.07 12.76
C GLU A 231 26.00 -1.66 12.37
N ALA A 232 26.09 -0.71 13.30
CA ALA A 232 25.71 0.67 13.01
C ALA A 232 26.66 1.29 11.98
N THR A 233 26.13 1.85 10.90
CA THR A 233 26.89 2.51 9.84
C THR A 233 27.28 3.94 10.22
N ARG A 234 26.54 4.53 11.15
CA ARG A 234 26.71 5.87 11.76
C ARG A 234 25.94 5.95 13.08
N ASP A 235 26.11 7.04 13.82
CA ASP A 235 25.33 7.29 15.03
C ASP A 235 23.83 7.41 14.70
N PRO A 236 22.92 6.88 15.55
CA PRO A 236 21.50 7.01 15.34
C PRO A 236 21.06 8.48 15.50
N LEU A 237 20.13 8.92 14.66
CA LEU A 237 19.57 10.27 14.70
C LEU A 237 18.39 10.35 15.67
N TYR A 238 18.50 11.18 16.71
CA TYR A 238 17.39 11.46 17.61
C TYR A 238 16.55 12.64 17.11
N LEU A 239 15.27 12.37 16.80
CA LEU A 239 14.29 13.40 16.43
C LEU A 239 13.27 13.65 17.54
N GLY A 240 13.17 12.77 18.53
CA GLY A 240 12.38 12.94 19.74
C GLY A 240 10.87 12.68 19.59
N PHE A 241 10.43 12.05 18.51
CA PHE A 241 9.05 11.70 18.24
C PHE A 241 8.88 10.22 17.98
N THR A 242 7.73 9.66 18.35
CA THR A 242 7.37 8.29 17.95
C THR A 242 7.14 8.22 16.45
N PHE A 243 7.81 7.28 15.76
CA PHE A 243 7.60 6.99 14.36
C PHE A 243 6.85 5.67 14.23
N LYS A 244 5.63 5.71 13.69
CA LYS A 244 4.76 4.55 13.49
C LYS A 244 4.75 4.08 12.04
N GLY A 245 4.70 5.03 11.12
CA GLY A 245 4.75 4.78 9.69
C GLY A 245 6.15 4.49 9.18
N ALA A 246 6.26 4.11 7.92
CA ALA A 246 7.53 4.05 7.21
C ALA A 246 7.93 5.47 6.76
N GLY A 247 9.20 5.79 6.85
CA GLY A 247 9.74 6.96 6.15
C GLY A 247 9.73 6.76 4.63
N ALA A 248 10.34 7.71 3.91
CA ALA A 248 10.68 7.58 2.50
C ALA A 248 12.06 8.17 2.25
N LEU A 249 12.79 7.62 1.28
CA LEU A 249 14.00 8.17 0.70
C LEU A 249 13.69 8.84 -0.62
N ASP A 250 14.57 9.71 -1.08
CA ASP A 250 14.40 10.35 -2.37
C ASP A 250 14.59 9.34 -3.53
N PRO A 251 13.62 9.18 -4.44
CA PRO A 251 13.69 8.16 -5.49
C PRO A 251 14.80 8.39 -6.51
N ARG A 252 15.42 9.57 -6.50
CA ARG A 252 16.59 9.90 -7.35
C ARG A 252 17.92 9.39 -6.76
N GLY A 253 17.89 8.76 -5.56
CA GLY A 253 19.09 8.38 -4.83
C GLY A 253 19.80 9.58 -4.17
N TYR A 254 19.10 10.70 -3.99
CA TYR A 254 19.62 11.81 -3.19
C TYR A 254 19.55 11.45 -1.71
N PRO A 255 20.56 11.80 -0.91
CA PRO A 255 20.60 11.42 0.51
C PRO A 255 19.61 12.27 1.33
N ILE A 256 18.32 12.12 1.07
CA ILE A 256 17.21 12.79 1.75
C ILE A 256 16.25 11.76 2.31
N MET A 257 15.86 11.91 3.57
CA MET A 257 14.79 11.14 4.20
C MET A 257 13.61 12.04 4.54
N TYR A 258 12.42 11.54 4.28
CA TYR A 258 11.14 12.14 4.67
C TYR A 258 10.48 11.23 5.70
N VAL A 259 10.14 11.75 6.89
CA VAL A 259 9.54 10.92 7.94
C VAL A 259 8.58 11.71 8.79
N GLY A 260 7.41 11.15 9.04
CA GLY A 260 6.35 11.75 9.82
C GLY A 260 6.29 11.23 11.25
N ALA A 261 6.03 12.12 12.20
CA ALA A 261 5.81 11.80 13.60
C ALA A 261 4.41 11.24 13.82
N GLY A 262 4.31 10.05 14.41
CA GLY A 262 3.06 9.35 14.68
C GLY A 262 2.42 9.68 16.04
N TYR A 263 3.02 10.57 16.81
CA TYR A 263 2.47 11.05 18.09
C TYR A 263 3.15 12.34 18.52
N ASP A 264 2.47 13.14 19.36
CA ASP A 264 3.09 14.29 20.02
C ASP A 264 4.16 13.84 21.03
N SER A 265 5.11 14.74 21.33
CA SER A 265 6.18 14.46 22.26
C SER A 265 6.52 15.67 23.13
N ASN A 266 7.52 15.53 24.02
CA ASN A 266 8.05 16.66 24.79
C ASN A 266 8.73 17.72 23.90
N GLU A 267 9.07 17.38 22.65
CA GLU A 267 9.62 18.29 21.65
C GLU A 267 8.52 19.09 20.90
N GLY A 268 7.24 18.83 21.22
CA GLY A 268 6.10 19.54 20.69
C GLY A 268 5.10 18.64 19.95
N THR A 269 4.31 19.27 19.07
CA THR A 269 3.30 18.58 18.26
C THR A 269 3.92 17.84 17.08
N ALA A 270 3.30 16.73 16.70
CA ALA A 270 3.69 15.89 15.58
C ALA A 270 3.86 16.69 14.28
N ARG A 271 4.82 16.32 13.47
CA ARG A 271 5.21 16.98 12.22
C ARG A 271 5.93 16.01 11.30
N VAL A 272 6.09 16.42 10.05
CA VAL A 272 6.95 15.74 9.09
C VAL A 272 8.33 16.40 9.11
N PHE A 273 9.37 15.57 9.04
CA PHE A 273 10.76 15.98 8.95
C PHE A 273 11.31 15.68 7.56
N VAL A 274 12.05 16.62 6.98
CA VAL A 274 12.93 16.42 5.83
C VAL A 274 14.36 16.46 6.33
N VAL A 275 15.04 15.33 6.24
CA VAL A 275 16.38 15.12 6.84
C VAL A 275 17.42 14.98 5.76
N ASN A 276 18.52 15.72 5.91
CA ASN A 276 19.75 15.55 5.13
C ASN A 276 20.52 14.35 5.66
N LEU A 277 20.66 13.29 4.88
CA LEU A 277 21.41 12.10 5.29
C LEU A 277 22.93 12.23 5.08
N LEU A 278 23.43 13.34 4.54
CA LEU A 278 24.89 13.60 4.53
C LEU A 278 25.42 13.84 5.95
N ASP A 279 24.68 14.62 6.76
CA ASP A 279 25.08 15.05 8.10
C ASP A 279 24.05 14.79 9.20
N CYS A 280 22.91 14.16 8.86
CA CYS A 280 21.78 13.91 9.73
C CYS A 280 21.09 15.20 10.26
N SER A 281 21.21 16.32 9.56
CA SER A 281 20.54 17.57 9.95
C SER A 281 19.09 17.62 9.43
N VAL A 282 18.20 18.28 10.18
CA VAL A 282 16.83 18.57 9.73
C VAL A 282 16.86 19.79 8.84
N MET A 283 16.49 19.63 7.56
CA MET A 283 16.44 20.72 6.59
C MET A 283 15.12 21.48 6.63
N TYR A 284 14.02 20.78 6.85
CA TYR A 284 12.67 21.36 6.83
C TYR A 284 11.70 20.55 7.68
N THR A 285 10.66 21.20 8.20
CA THR A 285 9.53 20.55 8.88
C THR A 285 8.23 21.22 8.49
N PHE A 286 7.14 20.45 8.49
CA PHE A 286 5.80 20.95 8.19
C PHE A 286 4.73 20.14 8.89
N GLY A 287 3.50 20.64 8.85
CA GLY A 287 2.29 19.95 9.29
C GLY A 287 1.90 20.20 10.74
N ASN A 288 2.83 20.62 11.60
CA ASN A 288 2.56 20.86 13.01
C ASN A 288 1.65 22.07 13.23
N ASN A 289 0.54 21.86 13.95
CA ASN A 289 -0.44 22.92 14.25
C ASN A 289 -0.88 23.69 12.99
N ASP A 290 -1.06 23.01 11.88
CA ASP A 290 -1.44 23.66 10.62
C ASP A 290 -2.86 24.23 10.72
N GLU A 291 -3.00 25.55 10.60
CA GLU A 291 -4.29 26.26 10.72
C GLU A 291 -5.27 25.88 9.60
N PHE A 292 -4.78 25.33 8.49
CA PHE A 292 -5.63 24.84 7.41
C PHE A 292 -6.30 23.50 7.77
N SER A 293 -5.85 22.77 8.81
CA SER A 293 -6.47 21.53 9.26
C SER A 293 -7.88 21.77 9.82
N LEU A 294 -8.82 20.91 9.45
CA LEU A 294 -10.14 20.83 10.07
C LEU A 294 -10.19 19.83 11.23
N ARG A 295 -9.17 18.96 11.35
CA ARG A 295 -9.07 17.95 12.40
C ARG A 295 -8.37 18.54 13.62
N GLY A 296 -9.09 18.63 14.75
CA GLY A 296 -8.58 19.31 15.95
C GLY A 296 -7.69 18.48 16.86
N ASN A 297 -7.63 17.15 16.66
CA ASN A 297 -6.83 16.20 17.43
C ASN A 297 -6.45 15.01 16.56
N LEU A 298 -5.51 14.17 17.01
CA LEU A 298 -4.95 13.06 16.22
C LEU A 298 -4.37 13.55 14.88
N SER A 299 -3.66 14.68 14.92
CA SER A 299 -3.03 15.28 13.74
C SER A 299 -1.61 14.73 13.60
N TYR A 300 -1.51 13.44 13.30
CA TYR A 300 -0.26 12.70 13.18
C TYR A 300 0.14 12.48 11.72
N PHE A 301 1.27 11.81 11.49
CA PHE A 301 1.83 11.66 10.15
C PHE A 301 2.40 10.25 9.99
N ASP A 302 1.51 9.26 9.90
CA ASP A 302 1.87 7.84 9.77
C ASP A 302 2.05 7.39 8.31
N SER A 303 1.63 8.21 7.34
CA SER A 303 1.82 7.98 5.91
C SER A 303 3.29 7.99 5.49
N SER A 304 3.59 7.36 4.36
CA SER A 304 4.89 7.42 3.69
C SER A 304 4.82 8.29 2.45
N ALA A 305 5.76 9.21 2.33
CA ALA A 305 5.84 10.16 1.23
C ALA A 305 6.04 9.49 -0.14
N LEU A 306 5.60 10.20 -1.18
CA LEU A 306 6.09 10.04 -2.56
C LEU A 306 6.72 11.35 -3.02
N VAL A 307 7.75 11.24 -3.84
CA VAL A 307 8.38 12.40 -4.48
C VAL A 307 8.21 12.25 -5.99
N ASP A 308 7.63 13.25 -6.61
CA ASP A 308 7.65 13.38 -8.06
C ASP A 308 9.04 13.88 -8.47
N ALA A 309 9.88 12.96 -8.93
CA ALA A 309 11.27 13.24 -9.31
C ALA A 309 11.37 14.23 -10.47
N ALA A 310 10.41 14.26 -11.38
CA ALA A 310 10.40 15.13 -12.55
C ALA A 310 10.10 16.59 -12.18
N THR A 311 9.23 16.79 -11.21
CA THR A 311 8.82 18.13 -10.75
C THR A 311 9.48 18.56 -9.45
N ASP A 312 10.28 17.69 -8.82
CA ASP A 312 10.87 17.91 -7.49
C ASP A 312 9.84 18.29 -6.42
N THR A 313 8.71 17.58 -6.43
CA THR A 313 7.58 17.84 -5.54
C THR A 313 7.37 16.69 -4.57
N LEU A 314 7.41 17.01 -3.29
CA LEU A 314 7.04 16.10 -2.19
C LEU A 314 5.50 16.05 -2.08
N ILE A 315 4.94 14.84 -2.09
CA ILE A 315 3.51 14.58 -1.92
C ILE A 315 3.33 13.79 -0.62
N TYR A 316 2.58 14.37 0.31
CA TYR A 316 2.41 13.79 1.65
C TYR A 316 0.97 13.94 2.15
N PRO A 317 0.21 12.85 2.29
CA PRO A 317 -1.08 12.86 2.98
C PRO A 317 -0.86 12.85 4.49
N GLY A 318 -1.62 13.68 5.22
CA GLY A 318 -1.53 13.79 6.67
C GLY A 318 -2.80 13.31 7.37
N GLU A 319 -2.65 12.67 8.51
CA GLU A 319 -3.78 12.33 9.39
C GLU A 319 -4.49 13.60 9.92
N ASN A 320 -3.85 14.76 9.82
CA ASN A 320 -4.47 16.05 10.05
C ASN A 320 -5.52 16.44 8.98
N GLY A 321 -5.76 15.60 7.98
CA GLY A 321 -6.74 15.79 6.91
C GLY A 321 -6.28 16.70 5.78
N ILE A 322 -4.97 16.94 5.67
CA ILE A 322 -4.38 17.77 4.63
C ILE A 322 -3.49 16.91 3.73
N LEU A 323 -3.69 17.03 2.42
CA LEU A 323 -2.71 16.57 1.43
C LEU A 323 -1.77 17.73 1.12
N TYR A 324 -0.47 17.51 1.32
CA TYR A 324 0.60 18.48 1.05
C TYR A 324 1.27 18.17 -0.28
N LEU A 325 1.44 19.19 -1.13
CA LEU A 325 2.30 19.20 -2.31
C LEU A 325 3.33 20.32 -2.10
N ILE A 326 4.60 19.94 -1.95
CA ILE A 326 5.67 20.88 -1.59
C ILE A 326 6.76 20.84 -2.65
N LYS A 327 6.94 21.93 -3.39
CA LYS A 327 8.09 22.10 -4.29
C LYS A 327 9.36 22.22 -3.46
N LEU A 328 10.27 21.26 -3.58
CA LEU A 328 11.45 21.19 -2.72
C LEU A 328 12.59 22.12 -3.17
N ASN A 329 12.73 22.40 -4.47
CA ASN A 329 13.85 23.10 -5.05
C ASN A 329 15.19 22.51 -4.58
N THR A 330 15.32 21.21 -4.76
CA THR A 330 16.49 20.45 -4.31
C THR A 330 17.72 20.80 -5.13
N SER A 331 18.82 21.06 -4.44
CA SER A 331 20.15 21.19 -5.04
C SER A 331 21.10 20.18 -4.39
N TYR A 332 21.58 19.23 -5.18
CA TYR A 332 22.51 18.20 -4.72
C TYR A 332 23.72 18.12 -5.64
N ASP A 333 24.90 18.22 -5.07
CA ASP A 333 26.19 18.04 -5.74
C ASP A 333 26.97 16.95 -5.01
N PRO A 334 27.00 15.71 -5.58
CA PRO A 334 27.69 14.60 -4.93
C PRO A 334 29.21 14.78 -4.86
N GLU A 335 29.83 15.47 -5.86
CA GLU A 335 31.28 15.73 -5.88
C GLU A 335 31.68 16.71 -4.76
N ALA A 336 30.89 17.76 -4.60
CA ALA A 336 31.09 18.75 -3.53
C ALA A 336 30.60 18.26 -2.16
N GLY A 337 29.77 17.20 -2.12
CA GLY A 337 29.12 16.70 -0.91
C GLY A 337 28.16 17.72 -0.29
N THR A 338 27.44 18.47 -1.12
CA THR A 338 26.49 19.50 -0.68
C THR A 338 25.07 19.18 -1.07
N LEU A 339 24.14 19.35 -0.12
CA LEU A 339 22.73 19.13 -0.31
C LEU A 339 21.94 20.25 0.36
N SER A 340 20.97 20.79 -0.33
CA SER A 340 20.04 21.78 0.22
C SER A 340 18.67 21.68 -0.44
N ILE A 341 17.64 22.11 0.26
CA ILE A 341 16.31 22.34 -0.27
C ILE A 341 15.88 23.77 0.03
N ASN A 342 15.00 24.33 -0.79
CA ASN A 342 14.40 25.65 -0.58
C ASN A 342 12.89 25.61 -0.93
N PRO A 343 12.04 24.99 -0.08
CA PRO A 343 10.62 24.89 -0.34
C PRO A 343 9.99 26.28 -0.49
N ASP A 344 9.41 26.59 -1.65
CA ASP A 344 8.89 27.93 -1.96
C ASP A 344 7.47 27.93 -2.56
N HIS A 345 6.98 26.78 -2.99
CA HIS A 345 5.62 26.63 -3.48
C HIS A 345 4.94 25.46 -2.75
N ILE A 346 4.06 25.83 -1.81
CA ILE A 346 3.37 24.90 -0.93
C ILE A 346 1.88 24.93 -1.25
N VAL A 347 1.38 23.82 -1.74
CA VAL A 347 -0.04 23.63 -2.03
C VAL A 347 -0.61 22.62 -1.04
N LYS A 348 -1.75 22.97 -0.45
CA LYS A 348 -2.48 22.12 0.49
C LYS A 348 -3.89 21.93 -0.01
N TRP A 349 -4.35 20.70 0.06
CA TRP A 349 -5.73 20.33 -0.24
C TRP A 349 -6.36 19.71 0.99
N ARG A 350 -7.63 20.04 1.26
CA ARG A 350 -8.46 19.44 2.29
C ARG A 350 -9.88 19.27 1.79
N TYR A 351 -10.63 18.45 2.49
CA TYR A 351 -12.02 18.16 2.15
C TYR A 351 -12.91 18.13 3.40
N TYR A 352 -14.21 18.20 3.19
CA TYR A 352 -15.23 18.00 4.19
C TYR A 352 -16.20 16.93 3.68
N GLY A 353 -16.20 15.76 4.30
CA GLY A 353 -17.03 14.62 3.89
C GLY A 353 -18.39 14.59 4.61
N THR A 354 -19.35 13.89 4.06
CA THR A 354 -20.69 13.73 4.65
C THR A 354 -20.67 13.12 6.06
N ARG A 355 -19.67 12.27 6.34
CA ARG A 355 -19.46 11.66 7.67
C ARG A 355 -18.80 12.59 8.67
N THR A 356 -18.20 13.68 8.24
CA THR A 356 -17.55 14.66 9.09
C THR A 356 -18.52 15.35 10.04
N SER A 357 -19.81 15.42 9.70
CA SER A 357 -20.87 15.92 10.57
C SER A 357 -20.99 15.14 11.90
N VAL A 358 -20.48 13.92 11.96
CA VAL A 358 -20.43 13.08 13.17
C VAL A 358 -19.23 13.43 14.05
N GLY A 359 -18.16 14.00 13.46
CA GLY A 359 -16.96 14.48 14.16
C GLY A 359 -15.77 14.63 13.22
N SER A 360 -14.88 15.55 13.53
CA SER A 360 -13.66 15.82 12.76
C SER A 360 -12.66 14.65 12.76
N TYR A 361 -12.84 13.65 13.61
CA TYR A 361 -12.07 12.42 13.64
C TYR A 361 -12.00 11.73 12.26
N TRP A 362 -13.09 11.83 11.49
CA TRP A 362 -13.25 11.12 10.21
C TRP A 362 -12.61 11.81 9.00
N LEU A 363 -11.77 12.81 9.21
CA LEU A 363 -11.08 13.57 8.15
C LEU A 363 -9.62 13.14 7.92
N GLY A 364 -9.08 12.21 8.68
CA GLY A 364 -7.65 11.88 8.60
C GLY A 364 -7.31 10.97 7.43
N MET A 365 -6.10 11.14 6.88
CA MET A 365 -5.48 10.22 5.91
C MET A 365 -4.28 9.56 6.61
N GLU A 366 -4.51 8.39 7.19
CA GLU A 366 -3.50 7.61 7.92
C GLU A 366 -2.67 6.71 7.00
N ASP A 367 -3.28 6.22 5.93
CA ASP A 367 -2.63 5.37 4.94
C ASP A 367 -1.74 6.18 3.98
N SER A 368 -0.94 5.49 3.18
CA SER A 368 -0.09 6.13 2.18
C SER A 368 -0.80 6.21 0.83
N ALA A 369 -0.58 7.29 0.08
CA ALA A 369 -1.14 7.42 -1.25
C ALA A 369 -0.46 6.47 -2.25
N ALA A 370 -1.26 5.94 -3.20
CA ALA A 370 -0.76 5.35 -4.44
C ALA A 370 -1.02 6.34 -5.59
N ILE A 371 -0.11 6.41 -6.57
CA ILE A 371 -0.21 7.41 -7.64
C ILE A 371 0.13 6.77 -8.99
N TYR A 372 -0.65 7.10 -10.02
CA TYR A 372 -0.35 6.79 -11.41
C TYR A 372 -0.89 7.87 -12.34
N ASP A 373 -0.11 8.26 -13.37
CA ASP A 373 -0.49 9.20 -14.43
C ASP A 373 -1.11 10.52 -13.93
N GLY A 374 -0.56 11.06 -12.82
CA GLY A 374 -1.06 12.28 -12.19
C GLY A 374 -2.31 12.11 -11.34
N TYR A 375 -2.80 10.90 -11.13
CA TYR A 375 -3.94 10.61 -10.27
C TYR A 375 -3.50 9.92 -8.97
N LEU A 376 -3.95 10.50 -7.86
CA LEU A 376 -3.66 10.02 -6.51
C LEU A 376 -4.86 9.24 -5.97
N PHE A 377 -4.57 8.08 -5.37
CA PHE A 377 -5.54 7.22 -4.70
C PHE A 377 -5.22 7.16 -3.22
N ILE A 378 -6.18 7.51 -2.37
CA ILE A 378 -6.02 7.57 -0.93
C ILE A 378 -7.33 7.20 -0.24
N ALA A 379 -7.26 6.49 0.86
CA ALA A 379 -8.39 6.26 1.72
C ALA A 379 -8.33 7.16 2.97
N ASP A 380 -9.43 7.31 3.68
CA ASP A 380 -9.51 8.14 4.89
C ASP A 380 -10.11 7.38 6.08
N ASN A 381 -10.05 8.02 7.25
CA ASN A 381 -10.68 7.50 8.46
C ASN A 381 -12.23 7.47 8.37
N GLY A 382 -12.82 8.17 7.40
CA GLY A 382 -14.26 8.22 7.16
C GLY A 382 -14.78 7.12 6.24
N GLY A 383 -13.90 6.26 5.71
CA GLY A 383 -14.26 5.21 4.78
C GLY A 383 -14.52 5.69 3.37
N ASN A 384 -13.85 6.75 2.95
CA ASN A 384 -13.85 7.21 1.57
C ASN A 384 -12.54 6.81 0.90
N LEU A 385 -12.61 6.04 -0.18
CA LEU A 385 -11.50 5.89 -1.11
C LEU A 385 -11.66 6.93 -2.22
N MET A 386 -10.67 7.77 -2.38
CA MET A 386 -10.71 8.94 -3.25
C MET A 386 -9.73 8.80 -4.41
N CYS A 387 -10.15 9.17 -5.63
CA CYS A 387 -9.28 9.45 -6.76
C CYS A 387 -9.22 10.96 -6.97
N LEU A 388 -8.03 11.53 -6.84
CA LEU A 388 -7.76 12.97 -6.98
C LEU A 388 -6.81 13.20 -8.15
N ASP A 389 -7.17 14.11 -9.04
CA ASP A 389 -6.26 14.62 -10.07
C ASP A 389 -5.27 15.61 -9.44
N LEU A 390 -3.98 15.27 -9.40
CA LEU A 390 -2.93 16.09 -8.79
C LEU A 390 -2.67 17.42 -9.52
N ASN A 391 -3.01 17.50 -10.80
CA ASN A 391 -2.77 18.69 -11.61
C ASN A 391 -3.86 19.76 -11.43
N THR A 392 -5.06 19.34 -11.00
CA THR A 392 -6.20 20.23 -10.76
C THR A 392 -6.69 20.21 -9.32
N LEU A 393 -6.26 19.24 -8.52
CA LEU A 393 -6.76 18.93 -7.17
C LEU A 393 -8.29 18.78 -7.11
N GLN A 394 -8.89 18.31 -8.21
CA GLN A 394 -10.29 17.97 -8.28
C GLN A 394 -10.48 16.47 -8.04
N LEU A 395 -11.48 16.14 -7.22
CA LEU A 395 -11.90 14.74 -7.05
C LEU A 395 -12.53 14.22 -8.34
N VAL A 396 -12.00 13.13 -8.84
CA VAL A 396 -12.52 12.44 -10.03
C VAL A 396 -13.65 11.50 -9.64
N TRP A 397 -13.39 10.65 -8.65
CA TRP A 397 -14.39 9.75 -8.09
C TRP A 397 -14.12 9.49 -6.60
N VAL A 398 -15.14 9.07 -5.89
CA VAL A 398 -15.08 8.61 -4.48
C VAL A 398 -15.88 7.33 -4.35
N GLN A 399 -15.29 6.30 -3.76
CA GLN A 399 -15.95 5.05 -3.43
C GLN A 399 -16.10 4.91 -1.92
N ASP A 400 -17.31 4.60 -1.45
CA ASP A 400 -17.56 4.23 -0.05
C ASP A 400 -16.93 2.88 0.26
N ILE A 401 -15.97 2.86 1.17
CA ILE A 401 -15.32 1.65 1.69
C ILE A 401 -15.67 1.39 3.17
N LEU A 402 -16.76 1.96 3.64
CA LEU A 402 -17.48 1.70 4.89
C LEU A 402 -16.83 2.22 6.16
N ASP A 403 -15.53 2.11 6.38
CA ASP A 403 -14.89 2.34 7.68
C ASP A 403 -13.48 2.91 7.51
N ASP A 404 -12.88 3.22 8.63
CA ASP A 404 -11.52 3.68 8.82
C ASP A 404 -10.51 2.79 8.09
N SER A 405 -9.67 3.36 7.23
CA SER A 405 -8.65 2.62 6.49
C SER A 405 -7.24 2.98 6.96
N ASN A 406 -6.52 1.95 7.42
CA ASN A 406 -5.06 1.96 7.56
C ASN A 406 -4.39 1.13 6.45
N SER A 407 -5.20 0.45 5.64
CA SER A 407 -4.76 -0.35 4.50
C SER A 407 -4.49 0.55 3.29
N THR A 408 -3.24 0.83 3.03
CA THR A 408 -2.83 1.62 1.86
C THR A 408 -3.39 1.00 0.57
N PRO A 409 -4.06 1.78 -0.31
CA PRO A 409 -4.49 1.29 -1.61
C PRO A 409 -3.31 0.82 -2.45
N VAL A 410 -3.44 -0.37 -3.06
CA VAL A 410 -2.38 -0.97 -3.89
C VAL A 410 -2.84 -1.04 -5.33
N LEU A 411 -2.04 -0.49 -6.24
CA LEU A 411 -2.29 -0.52 -7.68
C LEU A 411 -1.79 -1.81 -8.31
N SER A 412 -2.53 -2.33 -9.28
CA SER A 412 -2.17 -3.51 -10.06
C SER A 412 -2.63 -3.38 -11.52
N VAL A 413 -1.72 -3.58 -12.46
CA VAL A 413 -2.08 -3.64 -13.89
C VAL A 413 -2.37 -5.10 -14.27
N GLU A 414 -3.57 -5.34 -14.76
CA GLU A 414 -4.06 -6.67 -15.08
C GLU A 414 -4.79 -6.66 -16.44
N GLY A 415 -4.27 -7.39 -17.40
CA GLY A 415 -4.84 -7.41 -18.75
C GLY A 415 -4.89 -6.03 -19.42
N GLY A 416 -3.97 -5.13 -19.07
CA GLY A 416 -3.91 -3.76 -19.59
C GLY A 416 -4.88 -2.77 -18.92
N HIS A 417 -5.53 -3.14 -17.81
CA HIS A 417 -6.36 -2.27 -16.97
C HIS A 417 -5.73 -2.05 -15.61
N LEU A 418 -5.97 -0.90 -15.02
CA LEU A 418 -5.50 -0.57 -13.68
C LEU A 418 -6.59 -0.84 -12.65
N TYR A 419 -6.25 -1.58 -11.61
CA TYR A 419 -7.12 -1.90 -10.49
C TYR A 419 -6.51 -1.47 -9.16
N LEU A 420 -7.36 -1.31 -8.16
CA LEU A 420 -7.00 -1.05 -6.77
C LEU A 420 -7.41 -2.23 -5.90
N TYR A 421 -6.56 -2.59 -4.95
CA TYR A 421 -6.88 -3.46 -3.84
C TYR A 421 -6.84 -2.67 -2.54
N VAL A 422 -7.91 -2.73 -1.76
CA VAL A 422 -8.04 -2.00 -0.50
C VAL A 422 -8.96 -2.76 0.45
N SER A 423 -8.82 -2.49 1.74
CA SER A 423 -9.71 -2.96 2.79
C SER A 423 -9.76 -1.92 3.91
N THR A 424 -10.49 -2.20 4.99
CA THR A 424 -10.61 -1.31 6.12
C THR A 424 -10.31 -2.02 7.43
N SER A 425 -9.96 -1.24 8.42
CA SER A 425 -10.03 -1.67 9.80
C SER A 425 -11.49 -1.73 10.27
N PHE A 426 -11.72 -2.36 11.39
CA PHE A 426 -12.96 -2.27 12.12
C PHE A 426 -12.68 -1.87 13.56
N ARG A 427 -12.92 -0.61 13.84
CA ARG A 427 -12.88 -0.08 15.20
C ARG A 427 -14.28 0.33 15.58
N LEU A 428 -14.72 0.06 16.84
CA LEU A 428 -15.99 0.51 17.34
C LEU A 428 -16.06 2.06 17.30
N GLY A 429 -16.45 2.57 16.16
CA GLY A 429 -16.56 3.99 15.87
C GLY A 429 -18.00 4.36 15.54
N TRP A 430 -18.24 4.79 14.31
CA TRP A 430 -19.56 5.10 13.83
C TRP A 430 -20.42 3.88 13.49
N ARG A 431 -19.81 2.69 13.30
CA ARG A 431 -20.53 1.43 13.33
C ARG A 431 -20.75 1.02 14.81
N SER A 432 -21.99 0.92 15.23
CA SER A 432 -22.39 0.72 16.65
C SER A 432 -22.38 -0.74 17.11
N SER A 433 -21.63 -1.63 16.46
CA SER A 433 -21.56 -3.07 16.79
C SER A 433 -20.14 -3.46 17.19
N THR A 434 -20.00 -4.44 18.08
CA THR A 434 -18.72 -5.05 18.44
C THR A 434 -18.23 -6.07 17.41
N THR A 435 -19.08 -6.42 16.44
CA THR A 435 -18.74 -7.29 15.30
C THR A 435 -19.26 -6.64 14.03
N ALA A 436 -18.48 -6.73 12.95
CA ALA A 436 -18.88 -6.25 11.65
C ALA A 436 -18.21 -7.05 10.53
N GLU A 437 -18.87 -7.09 9.42
CA GLU A 437 -18.30 -7.55 8.16
C GLU A 437 -17.25 -6.54 7.67
N VAL A 438 -16.05 -7.03 7.38
CA VAL A 438 -14.94 -6.25 6.82
C VAL A 438 -14.64 -6.78 5.43
N PRO A 439 -14.93 -6.00 4.39
CA PRO A 439 -14.66 -6.40 3.02
C PRO A 439 -13.21 -6.14 2.61
N VAL A 440 -12.71 -7.01 1.73
CA VAL A 440 -11.55 -6.81 0.86
C VAL A 440 -12.08 -6.57 -0.54
N TRP A 441 -11.67 -5.49 -1.18
CA TRP A 441 -12.18 -5.09 -2.49
C TRP A 441 -11.12 -5.12 -3.58
N LYS A 442 -11.56 -5.50 -4.79
CA LYS A 442 -10.95 -5.08 -6.04
C LYS A 442 -11.81 -3.99 -6.65
N ILE A 443 -11.20 -2.88 -6.98
CA ILE A 443 -11.86 -1.68 -7.49
C ILE A 443 -11.22 -1.29 -8.82
N ASP A 444 -12.04 -0.92 -9.78
CA ASP A 444 -11.59 -0.32 -11.03
C ASP A 444 -11.01 1.07 -10.77
N ALA A 445 -9.74 1.29 -11.10
CA ALA A 445 -9.05 2.55 -10.80
C ALA A 445 -9.54 3.72 -11.66
N GLU A 446 -10.14 3.46 -12.83
CA GLU A 446 -10.70 4.53 -13.67
C GLU A 446 -12.02 5.05 -13.15
N THR A 447 -12.86 4.18 -12.58
CA THR A 447 -14.27 4.52 -12.27
C THR A 447 -14.60 4.49 -10.78
N GLY A 448 -13.77 3.88 -9.97
CA GLY A 448 -14.05 3.59 -8.57
C GLY A 448 -15.07 2.45 -8.38
N GLU A 449 -15.49 1.76 -9.45
CA GLU A 449 -16.47 0.67 -9.38
C GLU A 449 -15.89 -0.55 -8.66
N ILE A 450 -16.68 -1.13 -7.75
CA ILE A 450 -16.30 -2.40 -7.08
C ILE A 450 -16.46 -3.53 -8.08
N ILE A 451 -15.36 -4.19 -8.43
CA ILE A 451 -15.35 -5.35 -9.32
C ILE A 451 -15.78 -6.62 -8.59
N TRP A 452 -15.25 -6.80 -7.38
CA TRP A 452 -15.65 -7.85 -6.45
C TRP A 452 -15.32 -7.45 -5.00
N GLN A 453 -15.97 -8.11 -4.07
CA GLN A 453 -15.63 -8.06 -2.64
C GLN A 453 -15.63 -9.46 -2.03
N THR A 454 -14.75 -9.63 -1.04
CA THR A 454 -14.68 -10.81 -0.17
C THR A 454 -14.65 -10.33 1.25
N SER A 455 -15.54 -10.85 2.09
CA SER A 455 -15.78 -10.29 3.42
C SER A 455 -15.45 -11.27 4.53
N TYR A 456 -15.03 -10.72 5.67
CA TYR A 456 -14.74 -11.44 6.90
C TYR A 456 -15.50 -10.82 8.07
N ASP A 457 -16.10 -11.67 8.92
CA ASP A 457 -16.67 -11.23 10.19
C ASP A 457 -15.53 -10.97 11.18
N CYS A 458 -15.39 -9.71 11.57
CA CYS A 458 -14.35 -9.27 12.50
C CYS A 458 -14.95 -8.69 13.78
N SER A 459 -14.21 -8.78 14.87
CA SER A 459 -14.57 -8.17 16.15
C SER A 459 -13.65 -6.99 16.49
N SER A 460 -14.20 -6.03 17.26
CA SER A 460 -13.44 -4.94 17.88
C SER A 460 -13.81 -4.86 19.35
N GLU A 461 -12.85 -4.77 20.23
CA GLU A 461 -13.05 -4.70 21.67
C GLU A 461 -12.02 -3.77 22.32
N ASP A 462 -12.43 -3.04 23.34
CA ASP A 462 -11.57 -2.15 24.13
C ASP A 462 -10.73 -1.16 23.29
N SER A 463 -11.32 -0.63 22.23
CA SER A 463 -10.66 0.31 21.29
C SER A 463 -9.51 -0.32 20.48
N VAL A 464 -9.42 -1.64 20.43
CA VAL A 464 -8.44 -2.33 19.57
C VAL A 464 -9.13 -2.84 18.31
N SER A 465 -8.62 -2.41 17.16
CA SER A 465 -9.23 -2.66 15.86
C SER A 465 -9.13 -4.13 15.43
N GLY A 466 -10.21 -4.64 14.86
CA GLY A 466 -10.21 -5.81 14.00
C GLY A 466 -10.13 -5.43 12.53
N GLY A 467 -10.35 -6.38 11.64
CA GLY A 467 -10.31 -6.16 10.20
C GLY A 467 -8.88 -6.06 9.65
N VAL A 468 -8.69 -5.24 8.62
CA VAL A 468 -7.41 -5.14 7.91
C VAL A 468 -6.71 -3.84 8.28
N GLN A 469 -5.63 -3.97 9.06
CA GLN A 469 -4.69 -2.88 9.38
C GLN A 469 -3.47 -2.92 8.47
N SER A 470 -3.27 -4.03 7.79
CA SER A 470 -2.16 -4.29 6.89
C SER A 470 -2.44 -3.79 5.48
N THR A 471 -1.39 -3.56 4.71
CA THR A 471 -1.50 -3.34 3.26
C THR A 471 -1.47 -4.67 2.52
N ILE A 472 -2.37 -4.82 1.57
CA ILE A 472 -2.52 -6.03 0.75
C ILE A 472 -1.26 -6.26 -0.09
N ALA A 473 -0.78 -7.50 -0.14
CA ALA A 473 0.30 -7.87 -1.06
C ALA A 473 -0.28 -8.40 -2.37
N VAL A 474 0.13 -7.78 -3.46
CA VAL A 474 -0.25 -8.20 -4.82
C VAL A 474 0.78 -9.17 -5.36
N GLY A 475 0.35 -10.38 -5.69
CA GLY A 475 1.22 -11.39 -6.28
C GLY A 475 1.68 -11.02 -7.68
N LYS A 476 2.92 -11.42 -7.99
CA LYS A 476 3.59 -11.29 -9.30
C LYS A 476 4.11 -12.66 -9.72
N GLU A 477 4.73 -12.77 -10.86
CA GLU A 477 5.34 -14.02 -11.37
C GLU A 477 4.40 -15.23 -11.19
N GLU A 478 4.84 -16.30 -10.52
CA GLU A 478 4.02 -17.49 -10.24
C GLU A 478 2.76 -17.20 -9.42
N LEU A 479 2.77 -16.12 -8.64
CA LEU A 479 1.66 -15.69 -7.78
C LEU A 479 0.76 -14.63 -8.42
N SER A 480 0.94 -14.32 -9.70
CA SER A 480 0.29 -13.21 -10.41
C SER A 480 -1.24 -13.21 -10.36
N ASP A 481 -1.86 -14.36 -10.17
CA ASP A 481 -3.32 -14.49 -10.06
C ASP A 481 -3.87 -14.23 -8.65
N ASN A 482 -3.02 -13.91 -7.65
CA ASN A 482 -3.40 -13.86 -6.26
C ASN A 482 -3.07 -12.52 -5.60
N ILE A 483 -3.85 -12.19 -4.57
CA ILE A 483 -3.50 -11.24 -3.52
C ILE A 483 -3.44 -11.95 -2.17
N TYR A 484 -2.71 -11.36 -1.23
CA TYR A 484 -2.55 -11.86 0.14
C TYR A 484 -2.89 -10.76 1.13
N VAL A 485 -3.73 -11.07 2.11
CA VAL A 485 -4.20 -10.11 3.09
C VAL A 485 -4.27 -10.74 4.48
N THR A 486 -3.78 -10.04 5.49
CA THR A 486 -3.97 -10.43 6.88
C THR A 486 -5.23 -9.76 7.42
N VAL A 487 -6.16 -10.55 7.94
CA VAL A 487 -7.41 -10.08 8.53
C VAL A 487 -7.41 -10.40 10.01
N ALA A 488 -7.45 -9.36 10.83
CA ALA A 488 -7.36 -9.48 12.29
C ALA A 488 -8.74 -9.71 12.92
N ARG A 489 -8.75 -10.54 13.99
CA ARG A 489 -9.89 -10.78 14.86
C ARG A 489 -11.10 -11.42 14.18
N THR A 490 -10.82 -12.29 13.23
CA THR A 490 -11.77 -13.26 12.70
C THR A 490 -11.92 -14.40 13.68
N GLY A 491 -13.11 -14.85 14.03
CA GLY A 491 -13.29 -15.98 14.95
C GLY A 491 -12.95 -15.74 16.44
N GLY A 492 -12.37 -14.59 16.81
CA GLY A 492 -12.04 -14.21 18.19
C GLY A 492 -11.01 -13.12 18.32
N GLN A 493 -10.87 -12.55 19.53
CA GLN A 493 -10.03 -11.38 19.81
C GLN A 493 -8.54 -11.58 19.51
N ALA A 494 -8.02 -12.78 19.74
CA ALA A 494 -6.61 -13.11 19.54
C ALA A 494 -6.33 -13.78 18.20
N GLN A 495 -7.36 -14.04 17.38
CA GLN A 495 -7.26 -14.83 16.15
C GLN A 495 -7.29 -13.93 14.90
N GLY A 496 -6.77 -14.45 13.81
CA GLY A 496 -6.81 -13.84 12.50
C GLY A 496 -6.43 -14.85 11.43
N VAL A 497 -6.47 -14.41 10.19
CA VAL A 497 -6.12 -15.22 9.04
C VAL A 497 -5.17 -14.47 8.12
N LEU A 498 -4.24 -15.18 7.48
CA LEU A 498 -3.67 -14.76 6.19
C LEU A 498 -4.49 -15.45 5.09
N ALA A 499 -5.12 -14.68 4.24
CA ALA A 499 -5.92 -15.17 3.13
C ALA A 499 -5.22 -14.95 1.79
N CYS A 500 -5.25 -15.97 0.94
CA CYS A 500 -4.91 -15.89 -0.49
C CYS A 500 -6.20 -15.82 -1.29
N ILE A 501 -6.38 -14.73 -2.02
CA ILE A 501 -7.60 -14.45 -2.77
C ILE A 501 -7.27 -14.34 -4.27
N ASP A 502 -8.03 -15.02 -5.09
CA ASP A 502 -7.93 -14.96 -6.56
C ASP A 502 -8.31 -13.57 -7.07
N LYS A 503 -7.42 -12.93 -7.81
CA LYS A 503 -7.59 -11.56 -8.34
C LYS A 503 -8.77 -11.42 -9.31
N ASN A 504 -9.09 -12.47 -10.05
CA ASN A 504 -10.13 -12.42 -11.09
C ASN A 504 -11.53 -12.58 -10.50
N THR A 505 -11.65 -13.40 -9.45
CA THR A 505 -12.96 -13.85 -8.95
C THR A 505 -13.29 -13.39 -7.54
N GLY A 506 -12.29 -12.91 -6.77
CA GLY A 506 -12.43 -12.62 -5.35
C GLY A 506 -12.58 -13.87 -4.47
N LYS A 507 -12.41 -15.08 -5.01
CA LYS A 507 -12.55 -16.30 -4.22
C LYS A 507 -11.30 -16.55 -3.39
N VAL A 508 -11.50 -16.99 -2.17
CA VAL A 508 -10.43 -17.47 -1.30
C VAL A 508 -9.90 -18.80 -1.86
N ASN A 509 -8.61 -18.85 -2.17
CA ASN A 509 -7.93 -20.05 -2.62
C ASN A 509 -7.46 -20.90 -1.43
N TRP A 510 -6.91 -20.23 -0.41
CA TRP A 510 -6.51 -20.85 0.86
C TRP A 510 -6.45 -19.80 1.97
N GLU A 511 -6.49 -20.26 3.20
CA GLU A 511 -6.35 -19.47 4.42
C GLU A 511 -5.37 -20.15 5.38
N HIS A 512 -4.59 -19.35 6.07
CA HIS A 512 -3.76 -19.79 7.18
C HIS A 512 -4.23 -19.08 8.46
N GLU A 513 -4.86 -19.85 9.35
CA GLU A 513 -5.32 -19.36 10.67
C GLU A 513 -4.14 -19.25 11.63
N SER A 514 -4.04 -18.13 12.33
CA SER A 514 -3.03 -17.87 13.36
C SER A 514 -3.52 -16.84 14.38
N ALA A 515 -2.62 -16.37 15.25
CA ALA A 515 -2.85 -15.13 15.97
C ALA A 515 -3.03 -13.97 14.99
N TYR A 516 -3.83 -12.95 15.36
CA TYR A 516 -4.09 -11.83 14.48
C TYR A 516 -2.79 -11.12 14.04
N ALA A 517 -2.81 -10.52 12.86
CA ALA A 517 -1.69 -9.80 12.30
C ALA A 517 -2.12 -8.42 11.80
N TRP A 518 -1.32 -7.39 12.13
CA TRP A 518 -1.39 -6.05 11.54
C TRP A 518 -0.21 -5.81 10.58
N SER A 519 0.79 -6.67 10.66
CA SER A 519 1.93 -6.70 9.73
C SER A 519 1.47 -6.97 8.31
N SER A 520 1.92 -6.18 7.35
CA SER A 520 1.62 -6.36 5.93
C SER A 520 2.36 -7.59 5.39
N PRO A 521 1.69 -8.50 4.68
CA PRO A 521 2.36 -9.64 4.05
C PRO A 521 3.29 -9.19 2.92
N VAL A 522 4.34 -9.94 2.67
CA VAL A 522 5.33 -9.67 1.62
C VAL A 522 5.48 -10.89 0.72
N CYS A 523 5.32 -10.68 -0.58
CA CYS A 523 5.64 -11.69 -1.59
C CYS A 523 7.11 -11.56 -1.97
N VAL A 524 7.81 -12.70 -2.01
CA VAL A 524 9.22 -12.80 -2.45
C VAL A 524 9.34 -13.90 -3.50
N TYR A 525 10.30 -13.75 -4.40
CA TYR A 525 10.43 -14.62 -5.57
C TYR A 525 11.86 -15.11 -5.75
N ASN A 526 12.00 -16.38 -6.07
CA ASN A 526 13.25 -16.95 -6.55
C ASN A 526 13.48 -16.58 -8.03
N PRO A 527 14.70 -16.74 -8.56
CA PRO A 527 14.99 -16.45 -9.98
C PRO A 527 14.19 -17.31 -10.98
N ASP A 528 13.65 -18.44 -10.57
CA ASP A 528 12.78 -19.28 -11.38
C ASP A 528 11.30 -18.84 -11.36
N GLY A 529 11.00 -17.72 -10.68
CA GLY A 529 9.66 -17.16 -10.53
C GLY A 529 8.83 -17.80 -9.41
N SER A 530 9.34 -18.84 -8.73
CA SER A 530 8.61 -19.47 -7.61
C SER A 530 8.45 -18.50 -6.44
N GLY A 531 7.20 -18.33 -5.98
CA GLY A 531 6.83 -17.30 -5.02
C GLY A 531 6.55 -17.83 -3.62
N LYS A 532 7.00 -17.08 -2.60
CA LYS A 532 6.71 -17.33 -1.18
C LYS A 532 6.07 -16.10 -0.56
N VAL A 533 5.35 -16.29 0.54
CA VAL A 533 4.71 -15.22 1.30
C VAL A 533 5.23 -15.23 2.73
N LEU A 534 5.62 -14.04 3.18
CA LEU A 534 6.04 -13.76 4.56
C LEU A 534 4.99 -12.91 5.25
N TYR A 535 4.73 -13.17 6.53
CA TYR A 535 3.99 -12.25 7.40
C TYR A 535 4.36 -12.46 8.87
N CYS A 536 4.08 -11.46 9.71
CA CYS A 536 4.31 -11.50 11.14
C CYS A 536 2.98 -11.41 11.89
N ASN A 537 2.92 -11.89 13.14
CA ASN A 537 1.70 -11.86 13.93
C ASN A 537 1.88 -11.30 15.35
N SER A 538 0.76 -11.16 16.07
CA SER A 538 0.69 -10.59 17.42
C SER A 538 1.32 -11.45 18.52
N THR A 539 1.77 -12.66 18.23
CA THR A 539 2.46 -13.53 19.20
C THR A 539 3.96 -13.67 18.90
N GLY A 540 4.51 -12.75 18.11
CA GLY A 540 5.95 -12.68 17.86
C GLY A 540 6.48 -13.68 16.86
N HIS A 541 5.61 -14.28 16.04
CA HIS A 541 5.99 -15.26 15.03
C HIS A 541 6.09 -14.61 13.65
N ILE A 542 7.07 -15.08 12.88
CA ILE A 542 7.21 -14.89 11.45
C ILE A 542 6.88 -16.21 10.77
N TYR A 543 6.07 -16.14 9.73
CA TYR A 543 5.72 -17.27 8.90
C TYR A 543 6.28 -17.10 7.50
N LEU A 544 6.87 -18.15 6.96
CA LEU A 544 7.21 -18.31 5.55
C LEU A 544 6.31 -19.40 4.97
N LEU A 545 5.50 -19.05 3.97
CA LEU A 545 4.57 -19.98 3.33
C LEU A 545 4.88 -20.11 1.84
N ASP A 546 4.54 -21.26 1.29
CA ASP A 546 4.41 -21.41 -0.15
C ASP A 546 3.23 -20.54 -0.62
N GLY A 547 3.50 -19.56 -1.49
CA GLY A 547 2.48 -18.59 -1.89
C GLY A 547 1.32 -19.20 -2.66
N LYS A 548 1.55 -20.33 -3.35
CA LYS A 548 0.53 -20.98 -4.18
C LYS A 548 -0.38 -21.92 -3.39
N THR A 549 0.20 -22.67 -2.44
CA THR A 549 -0.53 -23.71 -1.70
C THR A 549 -0.94 -23.30 -0.30
N GLY A 550 -0.28 -22.28 0.31
CA GLY A 550 -0.48 -21.91 1.71
C GLY A 550 0.24 -22.83 2.70
N ASP A 551 1.02 -23.79 2.24
CA ASP A 551 1.79 -24.67 3.11
C ASP A 551 2.82 -23.87 3.89
N VAL A 552 2.84 -24.03 5.22
CA VAL A 552 3.84 -23.38 6.07
C VAL A 552 5.18 -24.09 5.88
N LEU A 553 6.15 -23.37 5.33
CA LEU A 553 7.53 -23.85 5.15
C LEU A 553 8.33 -23.67 6.43
N ASP A 554 8.15 -22.52 7.10
CA ASP A 554 8.76 -22.22 8.38
C ASP A 554 7.87 -21.33 9.25
N CYS A 555 8.01 -21.49 10.58
CA CYS A 555 7.36 -20.67 11.58
C CYS A 555 8.41 -20.38 12.66
N HIS A 556 8.82 -19.14 12.77
CA HIS A 556 9.94 -18.72 13.59
C HIS A 556 9.52 -17.66 14.61
N GLN A 557 9.64 -17.95 15.91
CA GLN A 557 9.33 -16.99 16.97
C GLN A 557 10.55 -16.15 17.31
N ILE A 558 10.47 -14.84 17.09
CA ILE A 558 11.56 -13.89 17.37
C ILE A 558 11.28 -12.99 18.58
N SER A 559 10.04 -12.90 19.01
CA SER A 559 9.63 -12.06 20.14
C SER A 559 8.59 -12.76 20.99
N GLU A 560 8.55 -12.46 22.29
CA GLU A 560 7.41 -12.82 23.16
C GLU A 560 6.29 -11.75 23.10
N GLY A 561 6.59 -10.61 22.47
CA GLY A 561 5.66 -9.49 22.25
C GLY A 561 5.10 -9.46 20.84
N VAL A 562 4.26 -8.46 20.58
CA VAL A 562 3.60 -8.25 19.30
C VAL A 562 4.62 -7.83 18.23
N ILE A 563 4.45 -8.35 17.00
CA ILE A 563 5.07 -7.80 15.81
C ILE A 563 3.94 -7.14 15.00
N GLU A 564 3.90 -5.81 15.02
CA GLU A 564 2.98 -5.01 14.23
C GLU A 564 3.66 -4.47 12.97
N ALA A 565 4.98 -4.29 13.02
CA ALA A 565 5.80 -3.83 11.91
C ALA A 565 5.68 -4.75 10.69
N SER A 566 5.72 -4.15 9.51
CA SER A 566 5.79 -4.88 8.24
C SER A 566 7.24 -5.21 7.90
N PRO A 567 7.56 -6.43 7.46
CA PRO A 567 8.91 -6.77 7.04
C PRO A 567 9.25 -6.10 5.70
N ALA A 568 10.54 -5.82 5.50
CA ALA A 568 11.10 -5.45 4.21
C ALA A 568 12.19 -6.46 3.83
N VAL A 569 12.27 -6.80 2.55
CA VAL A 569 13.17 -7.85 2.06
C VAL A 569 14.05 -7.31 0.95
N TYR A 570 15.37 -7.39 1.13
CA TYR A 570 16.36 -7.09 0.10
C TYR A 570 17.06 -8.38 -0.31
N GLN A 571 16.79 -8.86 -1.52
CA GLN A 571 17.21 -10.19 -1.97
C GLN A 571 16.76 -11.28 -0.98
N SER A 572 17.71 -11.99 -0.34
CA SER A 572 17.40 -13.01 0.68
C SER A 572 17.42 -12.49 2.12
N TYR A 573 17.68 -11.19 2.33
CA TYR A 573 17.76 -10.60 3.68
C TYR A 573 16.43 -9.92 4.04
N MET A 574 15.90 -10.24 5.20
CA MET A 574 14.69 -9.65 5.75
C MET A 574 15.00 -8.84 7.00
N VAL A 575 14.37 -7.68 7.13
CA VAL A 575 14.44 -6.87 8.36
C VAL A 575 13.03 -6.57 8.85
N VAL A 576 12.83 -6.70 10.15
CA VAL A 576 11.57 -6.35 10.82
C VAL A 576 11.82 -5.85 12.24
N GLY A 577 10.97 -4.94 12.70
CA GLY A 577 10.98 -4.42 14.06
C GLY A 577 9.99 -5.12 14.98
N THR A 578 10.24 -5.09 16.28
CA THR A 578 9.38 -5.69 17.30
C THR A 578 9.09 -4.72 18.45
N ARG A 579 7.96 -4.91 19.13
CA ARG A 579 7.54 -4.07 20.27
C ARG A 579 8.38 -4.31 21.52
N ASP A 580 9.15 -5.39 21.58
CA ASP A 580 10.11 -5.69 22.67
C ASP A 580 11.48 -5.00 22.49
N CYS A 581 11.50 -3.89 21.78
CA CYS A 581 12.65 -3.01 21.59
C CYS A 581 13.82 -3.66 20.84
N LYS A 582 13.51 -4.30 19.71
CA LYS A 582 14.52 -4.88 18.81
C LYS A 582 14.19 -4.62 17.35
N ILE A 583 15.25 -4.56 16.57
CA ILE A 583 15.25 -4.72 15.12
C ILE A 583 15.93 -6.05 14.82
N TRP A 584 15.36 -6.87 14.00
CA TRP A 584 15.87 -8.17 13.59
C TRP A 584 16.27 -8.17 12.12
N GLY A 585 17.47 -8.68 11.85
CA GLY A 585 17.92 -9.05 10.51
C GLY A 585 18.01 -10.55 10.38
N MET A 586 17.47 -11.08 9.31
CA MET A 586 17.34 -12.50 9.06
C MET A 586 17.65 -12.84 7.60
N GLU A 587 18.00 -14.09 7.34
CA GLU A 587 18.19 -14.61 5.99
C GLU A 587 17.12 -15.65 5.67
N LEU A 588 16.59 -15.57 4.45
CA LEU A 588 15.65 -16.52 3.86
C LEU A 588 16.44 -17.56 3.06
N GLN A 589 16.42 -18.83 3.50
CA GLN A 589 17.24 -19.92 2.94
C GLN A 589 16.45 -21.00 2.20
#